data_356f3910deaf4b4a3991d2d6367c5efa
#
_entry.id   356f3910deaf4b4a3991d2d6367c5efa
#
_cell.length_a   1.000
_cell.length_b   1.000
_cell.length_c   1.000
_cell.angle_alpha   90.00
_cell.angle_beta   90.00
_cell.angle_gamma   90.00
#
_symmetry.space_group_name_H-M   'P 1'
#
loop_
_entity.id
_entity.type
_entity.pdbx_description
1 polymer ?
#
loop_
_entity_poly.entity_id
_entity_poly.type
_entity_poly.pdbx_seq_one_letter_code
_entity_poly.pdbx_strand_id
1 'polypeptide(L)'
;MYNEGVMYLVFLRRHVKCLEKEPQKKTAAEPVVELTPFQKAAQERAQMKPFENSQYWVCGDYAIHYRVDKTAGKEKGKVFVLHGFWMNTMFYDELVEKLNAEGYTVYRADMPSFGYSTRETKGIDYVPTKDVIAKMLADLDDGKGFILYGHSMGGSVAMEVALLAPKHVKALVLNAPMFMRNSTDAQAERFTQDRMVKLLTLEANLIKRLNKPIQLFMYVMSWDKDYAKSFDAKRFTAPFADPDAGESLGFFTGHVRKPNVKTLKNIKAPVQYVAGGRDMFVSKGASKKIRKALPKGTDYRVIKGAGHCFPQARTDLAVEYMLDFLK
;
A
#
# COMPACT_ATOMS: atom_id res chain seq x y z
N MET A 1 18.35 27.32 7.80
CA MET A 1 18.02 25.87 7.75
C MET A 1 16.68 25.71 8.45
N TYR A 2 15.58 25.80 7.74
CA TYR A 2 14.25 25.57 8.28
C TYR A 2 14.04 24.06 8.45
N ASN A 3 13.56 23.70 9.64
CA ASN A 3 13.37 22.30 10.05
C ASN A 3 12.21 21.68 9.25
N GLU A 4 12.50 20.91 8.22
CA GLU A 4 11.53 20.29 7.32
C GLU A 4 10.46 19.45 8.06
N GLY A 5 10.80 18.88 9.23
CA GLY A 5 9.87 18.14 10.06
C GLY A 5 8.77 18.99 10.69
N VAL A 6 9.05 20.28 11.02
CA VAL A 6 8.04 21.20 11.57
C VAL A 6 7.12 21.70 10.45
N MET A 7 7.66 21.94 9.27
CA MET A 7 6.86 22.32 8.08
C MET A 7 5.93 21.17 7.65
N TYR A 8 6.38 19.93 7.75
CA TYR A 8 5.59 18.74 7.42
C TYR A 8 4.38 18.58 8.36
N LEU A 9 4.58 18.75 9.68
CA LEU A 9 3.48 18.73 10.65
C LEU A 9 2.49 19.88 10.43
N VAL A 10 2.96 21.06 10.04
CA VAL A 10 2.11 22.22 9.71
C VAL A 10 1.35 21.99 8.40
N PHE A 11 1.97 21.33 7.42
CA PHE A 11 1.34 20.98 6.14
C PHE A 11 0.24 19.92 6.35
N LEU A 12 0.51 18.88 7.14
CA LEU A 12 -0.50 17.88 7.52
C LEU A 12 -1.66 18.50 8.31
N ARG A 13 -1.39 19.44 9.22
CA ARG A 13 -2.44 20.18 9.97
C ARG A 13 -3.33 21.04 9.06
N ARG A 14 -2.83 21.53 7.93
CA ARG A 14 -3.62 22.35 7.00
C ARG A 14 -4.47 21.53 6.02
N HIS A 15 -3.99 20.35 5.58
CA HIS A 15 -4.62 19.55 4.52
C HIS A 15 -5.36 18.32 5.04
N VAL A 16 -4.99 17.81 6.23
CA VAL A 16 -5.66 16.66 6.85
C VAL A 16 -6.24 17.12 8.20
N LYS A 17 -7.41 17.72 8.16
CA LYS A 17 -8.21 17.97 9.38
C LYS A 17 -8.77 16.66 9.91
N CYS A 18 -7.92 15.82 10.51
CA CYS A 18 -8.40 14.82 11.43
C CYS A 18 -8.91 15.54 12.67
N LEU A 19 -10.13 15.23 13.07
CA LEU A 19 -10.71 15.71 14.33
C LEU A 19 -9.76 15.25 15.46
N GLU A 20 -8.89 16.12 15.93
CA GLU A 20 -8.17 15.91 17.19
C GLU A 20 -9.22 15.83 18.29
N LYS A 21 -9.29 14.71 18.99
CA LYS A 21 -10.03 14.63 20.25
C LYS A 21 -9.24 15.42 21.28
N GLU A 22 -9.41 16.73 21.33
CA GLU A 22 -9.05 17.49 22.53
C GLU A 22 -10.03 17.14 23.67
N PRO A 23 -9.56 17.08 24.93
CA PRO A 23 -10.45 16.87 26.07
C PRO A 23 -11.44 18.05 26.15
N GLN A 24 -12.72 17.74 25.96
CA GLN A 24 -13.82 18.71 25.93
C GLN A 24 -13.85 19.54 27.19
N LYS A 25 -13.46 20.84 27.13
CA LYS A 25 -14.04 21.88 27.94
C LYS A 25 -15.38 22.25 27.29
N LYS A 26 -16.47 21.94 27.96
CA LYS A 26 -17.83 22.37 27.59
C LYS A 26 -17.91 23.90 27.57
N THR A 27 -17.95 24.50 26.38
CA THR A 27 -18.44 25.90 26.21
C THR A 27 -18.91 26.03 24.73
N ALA A 28 -20.19 26.48 24.60
CA ALA A 28 -20.90 26.93 23.39
C ALA A 28 -21.03 25.88 22.25
N ALA A 29 -22.24 25.80 21.67
CA ALA A 29 -22.56 24.95 20.51
C ALA A 29 -21.62 25.29 19.33
N GLU A 30 -20.72 24.36 19.01
CA GLU A 30 -19.90 24.47 17.79
C GLU A 30 -20.82 24.48 16.58
N PRO A 31 -20.54 25.31 15.54
CA PRO A 31 -21.30 25.28 14.31
C PRO A 31 -21.23 23.86 13.72
N VAL A 32 -22.38 23.32 13.34
CA VAL A 32 -22.46 22.03 12.61
C VAL A 32 -21.72 22.21 11.30
N VAL A 33 -20.50 21.70 11.23
CA VAL A 33 -19.71 21.70 9.98
C VAL A 33 -20.34 20.66 9.05
N GLU A 34 -20.93 21.11 7.97
CA GLU A 34 -21.50 20.21 6.97
C GLU A 34 -20.38 19.44 6.28
N LEU A 35 -20.49 18.10 6.30
CA LEU A 35 -19.49 17.22 5.65
C LEU A 35 -19.50 17.40 4.15
N THR A 36 -18.31 17.41 3.54
CA THR A 36 -18.19 17.35 2.08
C THR A 36 -18.77 16.04 1.52
N PRO A 37 -19.10 15.98 0.22
CA PRO A 37 -19.54 14.73 -0.41
C PRO A 37 -18.53 13.59 -0.22
N PHE A 38 -17.23 13.87 -0.29
CA PHE A 38 -16.17 12.88 -0.10
C PHE A 38 -16.08 12.41 1.36
N GLN A 39 -16.27 13.29 2.34
CA GLN A 39 -16.32 12.92 3.76
C GLN A 39 -17.53 12.04 4.06
N LYS A 40 -18.69 12.35 3.49
CA LYS A 40 -19.90 11.49 3.58
C LYS A 40 -19.62 10.11 2.98
N ALA A 41 -19.07 10.06 1.77
CA ALA A 41 -18.70 8.80 1.10
C ALA A 41 -17.66 8.00 1.91
N ALA A 42 -16.68 8.65 2.53
CA ALA A 42 -15.71 8.00 3.40
C ALA A 42 -16.38 7.37 4.65
N GLN A 43 -17.33 8.08 5.27
CA GLN A 43 -18.09 7.55 6.40
C GLN A 43 -18.99 6.36 6.01
N GLU A 44 -19.65 6.43 4.86
CA GLU A 44 -20.47 5.32 4.33
C GLU A 44 -19.56 4.10 4.02
N ARG A 45 -18.42 4.32 3.38
CA ARG A 45 -17.45 3.27 3.08
C ARG A 45 -16.94 2.59 4.35
N ALA A 46 -16.75 3.35 5.42
CA ALA A 46 -16.30 2.83 6.71
C ALA A 46 -17.32 1.89 7.40
N GLN A 47 -18.58 1.86 6.92
CA GLN A 47 -19.57 0.91 7.39
C GLN A 47 -19.53 -0.44 6.64
N MET A 48 -18.78 -0.53 5.55
CA MET A 48 -18.64 -1.78 4.79
C MET A 48 -17.90 -2.84 5.61
N LYS A 49 -18.29 -4.10 5.44
CA LYS A 49 -17.61 -5.25 6.07
C LYS A 49 -17.33 -6.34 5.05
N PRO A 50 -16.41 -6.10 4.10
CA PRO A 50 -16.09 -7.11 3.09
C PRO A 50 -15.49 -8.39 3.69
N PHE A 51 -14.91 -8.31 4.90
CA PHE A 51 -14.39 -9.44 5.67
C PHE A 51 -14.75 -9.28 7.13
N GLU A 52 -14.75 -10.39 7.88
CA GLU A 52 -15.04 -10.41 9.32
C GLU A 52 -14.09 -9.49 10.11
N ASN A 53 -12.79 -9.49 9.74
CA ASN A 53 -11.75 -8.69 10.37
C ASN A 53 -11.50 -7.34 9.68
N SER A 54 -12.45 -6.86 8.86
CA SER A 54 -12.38 -5.54 8.23
C SER A 54 -12.44 -4.42 9.25
N GLN A 55 -11.56 -3.46 9.10
CA GLN A 55 -11.53 -2.20 9.83
C GLN A 55 -11.29 -1.05 8.85
N TYR A 56 -11.63 0.16 9.28
CA TYR A 56 -11.37 1.37 8.50
C TYR A 56 -10.69 2.42 9.38
N TRP A 57 -9.63 2.99 8.85
CA TRP A 57 -9.05 4.22 9.36
C TRP A 57 -9.65 5.37 8.56
N VAL A 58 -10.30 6.32 9.25
CA VAL A 58 -10.99 7.45 8.61
C VAL A 58 -10.29 8.75 8.97
N CYS A 59 -9.96 9.54 7.95
CA CYS A 59 -9.34 10.83 8.11
C CYS A 59 -9.68 11.75 6.92
N GLY A 60 -10.44 12.81 7.16
CA GLY A 60 -10.94 13.70 6.10
C GLY A 60 -11.75 12.93 5.05
N ASP A 61 -11.34 13.06 3.80
CA ASP A 61 -11.97 12.41 2.65
C ASP A 61 -11.59 10.92 2.49
N TYR A 62 -10.72 10.41 3.37
CA TYR A 62 -10.16 9.07 3.26
C TYR A 62 -10.75 8.11 4.30
N ALA A 63 -11.26 6.98 3.82
CA ALA A 63 -11.53 5.77 4.60
C ALA A 63 -10.64 4.66 4.06
N ILE A 64 -9.60 4.29 4.79
CA ILE A 64 -8.65 3.26 4.40
C ILE A 64 -9.05 1.94 5.03
N HIS A 65 -9.48 1.01 4.18
CA HIS A 65 -9.76 -0.35 4.59
C HIS A 65 -8.46 -1.06 4.99
N TYR A 66 -8.51 -1.73 6.13
CA TYR A 66 -7.41 -2.61 6.54
C TYR A 66 -7.95 -3.80 7.34
N ARG A 67 -7.13 -4.83 7.43
CA ARG A 67 -7.43 -6.03 8.19
C ARG A 67 -6.35 -6.23 9.25
N VAL A 68 -6.75 -6.68 10.44
CA VAL A 68 -5.82 -7.04 11.51
C VAL A 68 -5.95 -8.51 11.80
N ASP A 69 -4.88 -9.23 11.52
CA ASP A 69 -4.79 -10.67 11.76
C ASP A 69 -3.85 -10.88 12.95
N LYS A 70 -4.44 -11.10 14.13
CA LYS A 70 -3.69 -11.26 15.39
C LYS A 70 -3.06 -12.64 15.47
N THR A 71 -1.82 -12.70 15.96
CA THR A 71 -1.22 -13.99 16.35
C THR A 71 -1.94 -14.59 17.55
N ALA A 72 -2.05 -15.91 17.60
CA ALA A 72 -2.70 -16.61 18.70
C ALA A 72 -1.85 -16.66 20.00
N GLY A 73 -0.52 -16.51 19.88
CA GLY A 73 0.42 -16.61 20.98
C GLY A 73 0.99 -15.26 21.42
N LYS A 74 2.17 -15.31 22.08
CA LYS A 74 2.91 -14.11 22.47
C LYS A 74 3.35 -13.33 21.24
N GLU A 75 2.92 -12.08 21.13
CA GLU A 75 3.29 -11.18 20.02
C GLU A 75 4.77 -10.83 20.08
N LYS A 76 5.50 -11.19 19.03
CA LYS A 76 6.92 -10.81 18.81
C LYS A 76 7.05 -9.44 18.16
N GLY A 77 6.03 -9.01 17.41
CA GLY A 77 6.02 -7.74 16.71
C GLY A 77 4.83 -7.61 15.76
N LYS A 78 4.74 -6.45 15.12
CA LYS A 78 3.66 -6.08 14.21
C LYS A 78 4.22 -5.86 12.81
N VAL A 79 3.57 -6.45 11.80
CA VAL A 79 3.91 -6.27 10.39
C VAL A 79 2.81 -5.45 9.73
N PHE A 80 3.18 -4.37 9.02
CA PHE A 80 2.26 -3.58 8.24
C PHE A 80 2.52 -3.80 6.74
N VAL A 81 1.55 -4.39 6.04
CA VAL A 81 1.68 -4.82 4.64
C VAL A 81 1.08 -3.81 3.68
N LEU A 82 1.87 -3.37 2.70
CA LEU A 82 1.50 -2.52 1.57
C LEU A 82 1.59 -3.30 0.27
N HIS A 83 0.47 -3.43 -0.43
CA HIS A 83 0.31 -4.26 -1.62
C HIS A 83 0.90 -3.63 -2.91
N GLY A 84 1.05 -4.43 -3.95
CA GLY A 84 1.44 -4.00 -5.29
C GLY A 84 0.30 -3.31 -6.06
N PHE A 85 0.64 -2.72 -7.20
CA PHE A 85 -0.34 -2.14 -8.12
C PHE A 85 -1.36 -3.22 -8.55
N TRP A 86 -2.64 -2.88 -8.63
CA TRP A 86 -3.76 -3.78 -8.94
C TRP A 86 -4.00 -4.90 -7.90
N MET A 87 -3.32 -4.87 -6.78
CA MET A 87 -3.52 -5.82 -5.68
C MET A 87 -4.39 -5.22 -4.58
N ASN A 88 -4.67 -6.03 -3.57
CA ASN A 88 -5.40 -5.67 -2.37
C ASN A 88 -4.99 -6.61 -1.22
N THR A 89 -5.60 -6.46 -0.05
CA THR A 89 -5.28 -7.22 1.16
C THR A 89 -5.38 -8.74 0.99
N MET A 90 -6.24 -9.24 0.10
CA MET A 90 -6.46 -10.68 -0.11
C MET A 90 -5.26 -11.43 -0.70
N PHE A 91 -4.38 -10.73 -1.41
CA PHE A 91 -3.18 -11.34 -1.99
C PHE A 91 -2.17 -11.82 -0.96
N TYR A 92 -2.37 -11.52 0.32
CA TYR A 92 -1.41 -11.78 1.39
C TYR A 92 -1.96 -12.74 2.45
N ASP A 93 -3.03 -13.51 2.16
CA ASP A 93 -3.61 -14.45 3.14
C ASP A 93 -2.59 -15.48 3.60
N GLU A 94 -1.85 -16.12 2.67
CA GLU A 94 -0.81 -17.09 3.01
C GLU A 94 0.36 -16.47 3.81
N LEU A 95 0.77 -15.24 3.44
CA LEU A 95 1.79 -14.49 4.19
C LEU A 95 1.36 -14.28 5.64
N VAL A 96 0.09 -13.93 5.83
CA VAL A 96 -0.51 -13.72 7.16
C VAL A 96 -0.46 -15.00 7.99
N GLU A 97 -0.91 -16.13 7.44
CA GLU A 97 -0.90 -17.42 8.13
C GLU A 97 0.50 -17.77 8.64
N LYS A 98 1.50 -17.64 7.77
CA LYS A 98 2.89 -17.94 8.12
C LYS A 98 3.47 -16.98 9.16
N LEU A 99 3.22 -15.68 9.03
CA LEU A 99 3.70 -14.69 10.00
C LEU A 99 2.99 -14.82 11.34
N ASN A 100 1.69 -15.13 11.36
CA ASN A 100 0.96 -15.39 12.60
C ASN A 100 1.49 -16.63 13.32
N ALA A 101 1.80 -17.72 12.59
CA ALA A 101 2.44 -18.91 13.15
C ALA A 101 3.79 -18.60 13.81
N GLU A 102 4.51 -17.60 13.28
CA GLU A 102 5.80 -17.13 13.82
C GLU A 102 5.64 -16.09 14.95
N GLY A 103 4.42 -15.73 15.33
CA GLY A 103 4.14 -14.82 16.44
C GLY A 103 4.07 -13.33 16.04
N TYR A 104 3.84 -13.02 14.79
CA TYR A 104 3.65 -11.64 14.34
C TYR A 104 2.16 -11.33 14.13
N THR A 105 1.68 -10.20 14.64
CA THR A 105 0.38 -9.63 14.28
C THR A 105 0.51 -8.89 12.95
N VAL A 106 -0.37 -9.16 11.99
CA VAL A 106 -0.28 -8.57 10.65
C VAL A 106 -1.42 -7.57 10.42
N TYR A 107 -1.04 -6.35 10.07
CA TYR A 107 -1.89 -5.29 9.54
C TYR A 107 -1.69 -5.25 8.04
N ARG A 108 -2.74 -5.35 7.26
CA ARG A 108 -2.67 -5.24 5.81
C ARG A 108 -3.70 -4.24 5.32
N ALA A 109 -3.25 -3.19 4.64
CA ALA A 109 -4.09 -2.10 4.18
C ALA A 109 -4.31 -2.15 2.67
N ASP A 110 -5.52 -1.83 2.25
CA ASP A 110 -5.79 -1.43 0.87
C ASP A 110 -5.40 0.04 0.74
N MET A 111 -4.43 0.35 -0.11
CA MET A 111 -4.02 1.75 -0.31
C MET A 111 -5.13 2.57 -0.98
N PRO A 112 -5.13 3.91 -0.86
CA PRO A 112 -6.08 4.79 -1.58
C PRO A 112 -6.22 4.39 -3.05
N SER A 113 -7.42 4.43 -3.58
CA SER A 113 -7.79 4.01 -4.94
C SER A 113 -7.82 2.49 -5.17
N PHE A 114 -7.44 1.65 -4.20
CA PHE A 114 -7.39 0.20 -4.33
C PHE A 114 -8.29 -0.51 -3.31
N GLY A 115 -8.55 -1.80 -3.57
CA GLY A 115 -9.29 -2.67 -2.68
C GLY A 115 -10.65 -2.08 -2.27
N TYR A 116 -10.90 -2.00 -0.99
CA TYR A 116 -12.12 -1.44 -0.41
C TYR A 116 -11.91 -0.04 0.21
N SER A 117 -10.77 0.59 -0.03
CA SER A 117 -10.47 1.95 0.42
C SER A 117 -11.14 3.01 -0.46
N THR A 118 -11.11 4.27 0.00
CA THR A 118 -11.62 5.43 -0.75
C THR A 118 -11.17 5.40 -2.20
N ARG A 119 -12.10 5.66 -3.09
CA ARG A 119 -11.86 5.89 -4.51
C ARG A 119 -11.51 7.36 -4.72
N GLU A 120 -10.25 7.63 -5.01
CA GLU A 120 -9.81 8.97 -5.36
C GLU A 120 -10.33 9.32 -6.76
N THR A 121 -11.17 10.34 -6.85
CA THR A 121 -11.74 10.85 -8.10
C THR A 121 -11.61 12.37 -8.17
N LYS A 122 -11.96 12.96 -9.30
CA LYS A 122 -11.88 14.40 -9.49
C LYS A 122 -12.69 15.15 -8.42
N GLY A 123 -12.05 16.10 -7.76
CA GLY A 123 -12.67 16.94 -6.71
C GLY A 123 -12.34 16.54 -5.28
N ILE A 124 -11.71 15.37 -5.06
CA ILE A 124 -11.19 15.00 -3.75
C ILE A 124 -10.07 15.96 -3.30
N ASP A 125 -10.00 16.25 -2.01
CA ASP A 125 -8.82 16.92 -1.43
C ASP A 125 -7.64 15.94 -1.41
N TYR A 126 -6.91 15.92 -2.53
CA TYR A 126 -5.91 14.89 -2.79
C TYR A 126 -4.72 14.98 -1.85
N VAL A 127 -4.47 13.89 -1.16
CA VAL A 127 -3.28 13.69 -0.31
C VAL A 127 -2.44 12.55 -0.90
N PRO A 128 -1.13 12.75 -1.14
CA PRO A 128 -0.28 11.67 -1.67
C PRO A 128 -0.36 10.40 -0.82
N THR A 129 -0.46 9.24 -1.45
CA THR A 129 -0.62 7.93 -0.77
C THR A 129 0.37 7.71 0.37
N LYS A 130 1.63 8.14 0.19
CA LYS A 130 2.67 8.05 1.23
C LYS A 130 2.32 8.83 2.50
N ASP A 131 1.68 9.99 2.34
CA ASP A 131 1.31 10.87 3.45
C ASP A 131 0.09 10.30 4.20
N VAL A 132 -0.90 9.77 3.47
CA VAL A 132 -2.05 9.04 4.02
C VAL A 132 -1.57 7.84 4.85
N ILE A 133 -0.70 7.01 4.27
CA ILE A 133 -0.20 5.79 4.93
C ILE A 133 0.73 6.13 6.11
N ALA A 134 1.57 7.16 5.99
CA ALA A 134 2.41 7.60 7.11
C ALA A 134 1.58 8.07 8.32
N LYS A 135 0.50 8.83 8.06
CA LYS A 135 -0.43 9.25 9.10
C LYS A 135 -1.17 8.05 9.71
N MET A 136 -1.71 7.17 8.88
CA MET A 136 -2.38 5.95 9.35
C MET A 136 -1.46 5.09 10.21
N LEU A 137 -0.19 4.90 9.79
CA LEU A 137 0.79 4.13 10.55
C LEU A 137 1.06 4.76 11.92
N ALA A 138 1.18 6.09 11.98
CA ALA A 138 1.40 6.82 13.22
C ALA A 138 0.20 6.71 14.17
N ASP A 139 -1.02 6.74 13.66
CA ASP A 139 -2.24 6.64 14.46
C ASP A 139 -2.49 5.21 14.99
N LEU A 140 -2.01 4.19 14.28
CA LEU A 140 -2.16 2.78 14.68
C LEU A 140 -1.01 2.24 15.53
N ASP A 141 0.09 2.98 15.63
CA ASP A 141 1.26 2.55 16.41
C ASP A 141 1.02 2.73 17.92
N ASP A 142 1.22 1.66 18.67
CA ASP A 142 1.19 1.67 20.14
C ASP A 142 2.54 2.06 20.78
N GLY A 143 3.44 2.65 20.00
CA GLY A 143 4.78 3.05 20.43
C GLY A 143 5.87 2.00 20.22
N LYS A 144 5.53 0.80 19.69
CA LYS A 144 6.50 -0.27 19.43
C LYS A 144 7.03 -0.25 17.99
N GLY A 145 6.40 0.50 17.11
CA GLY A 145 6.69 0.56 15.69
C GLY A 145 6.30 -0.70 14.92
N PHE A 146 6.25 -0.58 13.61
CA PHE A 146 5.91 -1.66 12.69
C PHE A 146 7.12 -2.14 11.89
N ILE A 147 7.17 -3.42 11.58
CA ILE A 147 7.92 -3.94 10.46
C ILE A 147 7.10 -3.61 9.21
N LEU A 148 7.58 -2.67 8.40
CA LEU A 148 6.86 -2.22 7.21
C LEU A 148 7.23 -3.11 6.03
N TYR A 149 6.26 -3.88 5.53
CA TYR A 149 6.41 -4.81 4.42
C TYR A 149 5.80 -4.21 3.16
N GLY A 150 6.60 -3.98 2.14
CA GLY A 150 6.13 -3.39 0.88
C GLY A 150 6.46 -4.26 -0.32
N HIS A 151 5.45 -4.55 -1.17
CA HIS A 151 5.61 -5.27 -2.42
C HIS A 151 5.40 -4.34 -3.62
N SER A 152 6.32 -4.36 -4.59
CA SER A 152 6.20 -3.61 -5.85
C SER A 152 5.96 -2.11 -5.61
N MET A 153 4.82 -1.57 -6.05
CA MET A 153 4.36 -0.20 -5.75
C MET A 153 4.33 0.07 -4.24
N GLY A 154 3.80 -0.86 -3.45
CA GLY A 154 3.79 -0.75 -1.99
C GLY A 154 5.21 -0.66 -1.40
N GLY A 155 6.21 -1.24 -2.06
CA GLY A 155 7.61 -1.07 -1.69
C GLY A 155 8.12 0.36 -1.91
N SER A 156 7.66 1.04 -2.97
CA SER A 156 7.95 2.47 -3.17
C SER A 156 7.31 3.34 -2.09
N VAL A 157 6.04 3.11 -1.80
CA VAL A 157 5.33 3.82 -0.73
C VAL A 157 5.99 3.56 0.62
N ALA A 158 6.35 2.31 0.92
CA ALA A 158 7.03 1.93 2.17
C ALA A 158 8.36 2.66 2.38
N MET A 159 9.17 2.84 1.33
CA MET A 159 10.41 3.62 1.41
C MET A 159 10.16 5.08 1.77
N GLU A 160 9.13 5.70 1.20
CA GLU A 160 8.77 7.09 1.50
C GLU A 160 8.17 7.22 2.91
N VAL A 161 7.31 6.28 3.32
CA VAL A 161 6.75 6.22 4.69
C VAL A 161 7.87 6.08 5.73
N ALA A 162 8.88 5.25 5.46
CA ALA A 162 10.03 5.10 6.37
C ALA A 162 10.86 6.39 6.51
N LEU A 163 10.86 7.27 5.52
CA LEU A 163 11.47 8.61 5.61
C LEU A 163 10.59 9.61 6.37
N LEU A 164 9.27 9.53 6.18
CA LEU A 164 8.30 10.48 6.74
C LEU A 164 7.96 10.19 8.19
N ALA A 165 7.84 8.92 8.53
CA ALA A 165 7.40 8.44 9.85
C ALA A 165 8.45 7.48 10.49
N PRO A 166 9.74 7.87 10.59
CA PRO A 166 10.82 6.96 10.99
C PRO A 166 10.66 6.39 12.41
N LYS A 167 9.93 7.07 13.30
CA LYS A 167 9.67 6.61 14.66
C LYS A 167 8.73 5.40 14.71
N HIS A 168 7.91 5.22 13.67
CA HIS A 168 6.89 4.18 13.59
C HIS A 168 7.34 2.99 12.74
N VAL A 169 8.56 3.03 12.16
CA VAL A 169 9.12 1.97 11.32
C VAL A 169 10.32 1.33 12.01
N LYS A 170 10.13 0.11 12.53
CA LYS A 170 11.16 -0.69 13.22
C LYS A 170 12.13 -1.36 12.23
N ALA A 171 11.60 -1.85 11.12
CA ALA A 171 12.35 -2.45 10.02
C ALA A 171 11.58 -2.28 8.71
N LEU A 172 12.28 -2.31 7.58
CA LEU A 172 11.71 -2.16 6.25
C LEU A 172 12.04 -3.40 5.40
N VAL A 173 11.01 -4.13 5.00
CA VAL A 173 11.11 -5.32 4.15
C VAL A 173 10.53 -5.01 2.79
N LEU A 174 11.38 -4.95 1.77
CA LEU A 174 11.04 -4.58 0.40
C LEU A 174 11.08 -5.79 -0.52
N ASN A 175 9.94 -6.14 -1.11
CA ASN A 175 9.83 -7.24 -2.05
C ASN A 175 9.58 -6.71 -3.46
N ALA A 176 10.54 -6.90 -4.35
CA ALA A 176 10.51 -6.39 -5.72
C ALA A 176 10.02 -4.92 -5.82
N PRO A 177 10.53 -3.98 -5.00
CA PRO A 177 10.04 -2.61 -5.00
C PRO A 177 10.19 -2.00 -6.39
N MET A 178 9.16 -1.29 -6.87
CA MET A 178 9.14 -0.72 -8.20
C MET A 178 8.95 0.79 -8.14
N PHE A 179 9.87 1.55 -8.75
CA PHE A 179 9.68 2.99 -8.93
C PHE A 179 8.69 3.24 -10.06
N MET A 180 7.50 3.69 -9.69
CA MET A 180 6.53 4.20 -10.67
C MET A 180 7.13 5.40 -11.42
N ARG A 181 6.81 5.55 -12.70
CA ARG A 181 7.24 6.74 -13.45
C ARG A 181 6.46 7.95 -12.94
N ASN A 182 7.15 9.11 -12.86
CA ASN A 182 6.43 10.34 -12.63
C ASN A 182 5.48 10.58 -13.81
N SER A 183 4.23 10.85 -13.51
CA SER A 183 3.33 11.46 -14.47
C SER A 183 3.70 12.94 -14.63
N THR A 184 3.61 13.46 -15.82
CA THR A 184 3.60 14.92 -16.06
C THR A 184 2.18 15.42 -15.85
N ASP A 185 1.99 16.71 -15.57
CA ASP A 185 0.65 17.28 -15.40
C ASP A 185 -0.23 17.05 -16.65
N ALA A 186 0.35 17.14 -17.86
CA ALA A 186 -0.34 16.79 -19.11
C ALA A 186 -0.73 15.30 -19.18
N GLN A 187 0.06 14.38 -18.60
CA GLN A 187 -0.30 12.97 -18.52
C GLN A 187 -1.36 12.75 -17.45
N ALA A 188 -1.28 13.44 -16.30
CA ALA A 188 -2.30 13.40 -15.27
C ALA A 188 -3.66 13.82 -15.83
N GLU A 189 -3.71 14.95 -16.53
CA GLU A 189 -4.91 15.45 -17.21
C GLU A 189 -5.44 14.45 -18.24
N ARG A 190 -4.56 13.82 -19.04
CA ARG A 190 -4.93 12.82 -20.03
C ARG A 190 -5.54 11.56 -19.41
N PHE A 191 -5.01 11.08 -18.25
CA PHE A 191 -5.52 9.90 -17.56
C PHE A 191 -6.87 10.15 -16.86
N THR A 192 -7.17 11.42 -16.55
CA THR A 192 -8.46 11.84 -15.98
C THR A 192 -9.50 12.22 -17.04
N GLN A 193 -9.17 12.15 -18.35
CA GLN A 193 -10.13 12.38 -19.42
C GLN A 193 -11.15 11.23 -19.51
N ASP A 194 -12.40 11.55 -19.80
CA ASP A 194 -13.53 10.62 -19.92
C ASP A 194 -13.24 9.37 -20.77
N ARG A 195 -12.48 9.53 -21.85
CA ARG A 195 -12.10 8.41 -22.73
C ARG A 195 -11.21 7.39 -22.02
N MET A 196 -10.23 7.85 -21.24
CA MET A 196 -9.32 6.98 -20.52
C MET A 196 -10.04 6.31 -19.33
N VAL A 197 -10.84 7.06 -18.61
CA VAL A 197 -11.72 6.53 -17.54
C VAL A 197 -12.62 5.44 -18.08
N LYS A 198 -13.32 5.68 -19.22
CA LYS A 198 -14.16 4.68 -19.88
C LYS A 198 -13.37 3.42 -20.28
N LEU A 199 -12.15 3.58 -20.83
CA LEU A 199 -11.29 2.46 -21.19
C LEU A 199 -10.89 1.63 -19.96
N LEU A 200 -10.42 2.28 -18.90
CA LEU A 200 -10.03 1.60 -17.66
C LEU A 200 -11.22 0.93 -16.96
N THR A 201 -12.39 1.54 -17.01
CA THR A 201 -13.64 0.95 -16.51
C THR A 201 -14.05 -0.27 -17.35
N LEU A 202 -13.91 -0.19 -18.68
CA LEU A 202 -14.14 -1.32 -19.57
C LEU A 202 -13.18 -2.45 -19.32
N GLU A 203 -11.88 -2.16 -19.17
CA GLU A 203 -10.84 -3.15 -18.82
C GLU A 203 -11.14 -3.81 -17.47
N ALA A 204 -11.46 -3.04 -16.44
CA ALA A 204 -11.84 -3.55 -15.13
C ALA A 204 -13.07 -4.47 -15.22
N ASN A 205 -14.07 -4.11 -16.02
CA ASN A 205 -15.26 -4.93 -16.24
C ASN A 205 -14.99 -6.19 -17.06
N LEU A 206 -14.08 -6.12 -18.03
CA LEU A 206 -13.67 -7.28 -18.84
C LEU A 206 -12.88 -8.29 -18.02
N ILE A 207 -11.95 -7.81 -17.20
CA ILE A 207 -11.13 -8.63 -16.29
C ILE A 207 -12.01 -9.53 -15.41
N LYS A 208 -13.16 -9.03 -14.91
CA LYS A 208 -14.11 -9.81 -14.09
C LYS A 208 -14.63 -11.08 -14.79
N ARG A 209 -14.59 -11.15 -16.12
CA ARG A 209 -15.13 -12.26 -16.93
C ARG A 209 -14.12 -13.24 -17.43
N LEU A 210 -12.81 -12.97 -17.21
CA LEU A 210 -11.71 -13.68 -17.88
C LEU A 210 -10.80 -14.42 -16.88
N ASN A 211 -11.19 -15.63 -16.46
CA ASN A 211 -10.37 -16.46 -15.55
C ASN A 211 -9.04 -16.91 -16.18
N LYS A 212 -9.09 -17.53 -17.37
CA LYS A 212 -7.89 -18.09 -18.03
C LYS A 212 -6.83 -17.03 -18.37
N PRO A 213 -7.17 -15.88 -18.98
CA PRO A 213 -6.18 -14.81 -19.20
C PRO A 213 -5.55 -14.28 -17.91
N ILE A 214 -6.31 -14.18 -16.80
CA ILE A 214 -5.76 -13.77 -15.52
C ILE A 214 -4.78 -14.80 -14.97
N GLN A 215 -5.09 -16.09 -15.06
CA GLN A 215 -4.18 -17.17 -14.67
C GLN A 215 -2.89 -17.15 -15.49
N LEU A 216 -2.99 -16.93 -16.82
CA LEU A 216 -1.81 -16.75 -17.67
C LEU A 216 -0.98 -15.52 -17.25
N PHE A 217 -1.63 -14.40 -16.97
CA PHE A 217 -0.98 -13.21 -16.44
C PHE A 217 -0.27 -13.51 -15.12
N MET A 218 -0.93 -14.20 -14.19
CA MET A 218 -0.34 -14.58 -12.91
C MET A 218 0.82 -15.56 -13.07
N TYR A 219 0.79 -16.44 -14.08
CA TYR A 219 1.95 -17.27 -14.41
C TYR A 219 3.14 -16.43 -14.87
N VAL A 220 2.93 -15.48 -15.75
CA VAL A 220 4.00 -14.57 -16.22
C VAL A 220 4.55 -13.74 -15.08
N MET A 221 3.67 -13.30 -14.16
CA MET A 221 4.04 -12.50 -12.98
C MET A 221 4.81 -13.29 -11.93
N SER A 222 4.51 -14.56 -11.75
CA SER A 222 5.10 -15.40 -10.69
C SER A 222 6.20 -16.33 -11.17
N TRP A 223 6.15 -16.77 -12.43
CA TRP A 223 6.89 -17.92 -12.96
C TRP A 223 6.62 -19.20 -12.17
N ASP A 224 5.38 -19.34 -11.67
CA ASP A 224 4.90 -20.49 -10.93
C ASP A 224 3.57 -20.98 -11.52
N LYS A 225 3.56 -22.20 -12.06
CA LYS A 225 2.38 -22.78 -12.73
C LYS A 225 1.30 -23.17 -11.70
N ASP A 226 1.71 -23.67 -10.55
CA ASP A 226 0.77 -24.18 -9.55
C ASP A 226 0.09 -23.01 -8.85
N TYR A 227 0.83 -21.97 -8.49
CA TYR A 227 0.26 -20.71 -8.03
C TYR A 227 -0.72 -20.12 -9.06
N ALA A 228 -0.33 -20.04 -10.32
CA ALA A 228 -1.19 -19.47 -11.36
C ALA A 228 -2.49 -20.27 -11.56
N LYS A 229 -2.45 -21.61 -11.48
CA LYS A 229 -3.64 -22.47 -11.60
C LYS A 229 -4.57 -22.36 -10.40
N SER A 230 -4.01 -22.24 -9.19
CA SER A 230 -4.78 -22.08 -7.95
C SER A 230 -5.31 -20.66 -7.75
N PHE A 231 -4.87 -19.71 -8.57
CA PHE A 231 -5.24 -18.31 -8.41
C PHE A 231 -6.74 -18.07 -8.60
N ASP A 232 -7.38 -17.56 -7.58
CA ASP A 232 -8.80 -17.20 -7.59
C ASP A 232 -9.00 -15.79 -8.18
N ALA A 233 -9.36 -15.76 -9.46
CA ALA A 233 -9.60 -14.49 -10.15
C ALA A 233 -10.73 -13.64 -9.53
N LYS A 234 -11.70 -14.27 -8.84
CA LYS A 234 -12.77 -13.52 -8.14
C LYS A 234 -12.20 -12.65 -7.03
N ARG A 235 -11.19 -13.14 -6.31
CA ARG A 235 -10.47 -12.34 -5.32
C ARG A 235 -9.83 -11.10 -5.94
N PHE A 236 -9.21 -11.26 -7.10
CA PHE A 236 -8.59 -10.14 -7.82
C PHE A 236 -9.62 -9.11 -8.25
N THR A 237 -10.79 -9.56 -8.72
CA THR A 237 -11.77 -8.70 -9.39
C THR A 237 -12.85 -8.15 -8.46
N ALA A 238 -13.05 -8.73 -7.27
CA ALA A 238 -14.13 -8.31 -6.37
C ALA A 238 -14.16 -6.79 -6.09
N PRO A 239 -13.04 -6.12 -5.76
CA PRO A 239 -13.06 -4.66 -5.51
C PRO A 239 -13.32 -3.80 -6.75
N PHE A 240 -13.17 -4.36 -7.95
CA PHE A 240 -13.50 -3.66 -9.20
C PHE A 240 -14.99 -3.64 -9.51
N ALA A 241 -15.83 -4.25 -8.65
CA ALA A 241 -17.28 -4.08 -8.73
C ALA A 241 -17.74 -2.66 -8.35
N ASP A 242 -16.91 -1.92 -7.63
CA ASP A 242 -17.11 -0.51 -7.30
C ASP A 242 -17.22 0.31 -8.61
N PRO A 243 -18.30 1.09 -8.82
CA PRO A 243 -18.49 1.86 -10.05
C PRO A 243 -17.37 2.87 -10.31
N ASP A 244 -16.76 3.42 -9.26
CA ASP A 244 -15.71 4.44 -9.36
C ASP A 244 -14.30 3.83 -9.54
N ALA A 245 -14.17 2.50 -9.57
CA ALA A 245 -12.86 1.84 -9.63
C ALA A 245 -12.04 2.25 -10.85
N GLY A 246 -12.68 2.41 -12.02
CA GLY A 246 -11.99 2.81 -13.25
C GLY A 246 -11.51 4.26 -13.22
N GLU A 247 -12.36 5.19 -12.78
CA GLU A 247 -11.99 6.61 -12.63
C GLU A 247 -10.88 6.76 -11.61
N SER A 248 -11.02 6.11 -10.47
CA SER A 248 -10.04 6.14 -9.39
C SER A 248 -8.66 5.62 -9.81
N LEU A 249 -8.62 4.54 -10.61
CA LEU A 249 -7.37 4.03 -11.16
C LEU A 249 -6.71 5.03 -12.13
N GLY A 250 -7.50 5.70 -12.96
CA GLY A 250 -7.03 6.77 -13.83
C GLY A 250 -6.48 7.94 -13.03
N PHE A 251 -7.20 8.38 -12.01
CA PHE A 251 -6.80 9.45 -11.11
C PHE A 251 -5.47 9.12 -10.42
N PHE A 252 -5.36 7.93 -9.80
CA PHE A 252 -4.13 7.44 -9.17
C PHE A 252 -2.96 7.46 -10.15
N THR A 253 -3.15 6.89 -11.36
CA THR A 253 -2.09 6.83 -12.38
C THR A 253 -1.60 8.21 -12.80
N GLY A 254 -2.50 9.20 -12.82
CA GLY A 254 -2.19 10.60 -13.09
C GLY A 254 -1.40 11.29 -11.98
N HIS A 255 -1.60 10.89 -10.72
CA HIS A 255 -1.01 11.57 -9.56
C HIS A 255 0.19 10.85 -8.95
N VAL A 256 0.45 9.58 -9.34
CA VAL A 256 1.58 8.83 -8.80
C VAL A 256 2.92 9.49 -9.12
N ARG A 257 3.80 9.52 -8.13
CA ARG A 257 5.17 10.05 -8.24
C ARG A 257 6.16 9.00 -7.75
N LYS A 258 7.33 8.97 -8.37
CA LYS A 258 8.42 8.10 -7.90
C LYS A 258 9.07 8.70 -6.64
N PRO A 259 9.60 7.87 -5.73
CA PRO A 259 10.39 8.34 -4.61
C PRO A 259 11.58 9.20 -5.06
N ASN A 260 11.94 10.16 -4.22
CA ASN A 260 13.20 10.88 -4.41
C ASN A 260 14.38 9.95 -4.08
N VAL A 261 15.02 9.44 -5.13
CA VAL A 261 16.12 8.46 -5.01
C VAL A 261 17.27 8.97 -4.14
N LYS A 262 17.54 10.28 -4.14
CA LYS A 262 18.64 10.88 -3.37
C LYS A 262 18.43 10.84 -1.86
N THR A 263 17.17 10.78 -1.39
CA THR A 263 16.83 10.77 0.03
C THR A 263 16.75 9.37 0.61
N LEU A 264 16.60 8.31 -0.19
CA LEU A 264 16.40 6.93 0.29
C LEU A 264 17.56 6.43 1.17
N LYS A 265 18.79 6.90 0.95
CA LYS A 265 19.94 6.59 1.82
C LYS A 265 19.78 7.07 3.26
N ASN A 266 18.81 7.97 3.52
CA ASN A 266 18.54 8.54 4.83
C ASN A 266 17.50 7.72 5.64
N ILE A 267 16.95 6.65 5.09
CA ILE A 267 16.09 5.71 5.83
C ILE A 267 16.87 5.22 7.06
N LYS A 268 16.26 5.34 8.25
CA LYS A 268 16.89 5.04 9.53
C LYS A 268 16.72 3.59 9.94
N ALA A 269 15.58 3.00 9.57
CA ALA A 269 15.29 1.60 9.87
C ALA A 269 16.25 0.67 9.10
N PRO A 270 16.62 -0.50 9.65
CA PRO A 270 17.27 -1.55 8.89
C PRO A 270 16.41 -1.97 7.69
N VAL A 271 17.05 -2.27 6.56
CA VAL A 271 16.37 -2.55 5.30
C VAL A 271 16.76 -3.91 4.76
N GLN A 272 15.76 -4.73 4.45
CA GLN A 272 15.91 -5.89 3.58
C GLN A 272 15.32 -5.59 2.20
N TYR A 273 15.99 -6.03 1.14
CA TYR A 273 15.50 -5.98 -0.24
C TYR A 273 15.58 -7.36 -0.89
N VAL A 274 14.45 -7.95 -1.20
CA VAL A 274 14.34 -9.22 -1.91
C VAL A 274 13.90 -8.98 -3.35
N ALA A 275 14.58 -9.60 -4.32
CA ALA A 275 14.27 -9.51 -5.74
C ALA A 275 13.91 -10.87 -6.33
N GLY A 276 13.01 -10.91 -7.29
CA GLY A 276 12.77 -12.09 -8.11
C GLY A 276 13.84 -12.24 -9.20
N GLY A 277 14.42 -13.43 -9.35
CA GLY A 277 15.49 -13.68 -10.33
C GLY A 277 15.02 -13.65 -11.79
N ARG A 278 13.71 -13.80 -12.02
CA ARG A 278 13.02 -13.71 -13.32
C ARG A 278 11.96 -12.61 -13.36
N ASP A 279 12.11 -11.58 -12.51
CA ASP A 279 11.19 -10.47 -12.49
C ASP A 279 11.24 -9.69 -13.82
N MET A 280 10.10 -9.63 -14.52
CA MET A 280 9.97 -8.93 -15.79
C MET A 280 9.59 -7.45 -15.61
N PHE A 281 9.07 -7.05 -14.45
CA PHE A 281 8.64 -5.69 -14.15
C PHE A 281 9.77 -4.86 -13.52
N VAL A 282 10.53 -5.46 -12.61
CA VAL A 282 11.70 -4.82 -12.02
C VAL A 282 12.96 -5.45 -12.61
N SER A 283 13.42 -4.89 -13.72
CA SER A 283 14.63 -5.37 -14.39
C SER A 283 15.85 -5.38 -13.46
N LYS A 284 16.83 -6.22 -13.75
CA LYS A 284 18.11 -6.27 -13.00
C LYS A 284 18.76 -4.89 -12.89
N GLY A 285 18.66 -4.06 -13.94
CA GLY A 285 19.17 -2.69 -13.94
C GLY A 285 18.40 -1.77 -13.00
N ALA A 286 17.06 -1.86 -12.97
CA ALA A 286 16.21 -1.12 -12.03
C ALA A 286 16.48 -1.54 -10.60
N SER A 287 16.52 -2.86 -10.33
CA SER A 287 16.85 -3.42 -9.02
C SER A 287 18.23 -2.94 -8.51
N LYS A 288 19.25 -2.92 -9.38
CA LYS A 288 20.57 -2.38 -9.04
C LYS A 288 20.53 -0.89 -8.69
N LYS A 289 19.73 -0.08 -9.41
CA LYS A 289 19.56 1.35 -9.12
C LYS A 289 18.90 1.58 -7.76
N ILE A 290 17.83 0.84 -7.47
CA ILE A 290 17.12 0.92 -6.18
C ILE A 290 18.07 0.56 -5.05
N ARG A 291 18.75 -0.60 -5.16
CA ARG A 291 19.71 -1.07 -4.13
C ARG A 291 20.80 -0.06 -3.85
N LYS A 292 21.36 0.60 -4.87
CA LYS A 292 22.38 1.64 -4.69
C LYS A 292 21.88 2.89 -3.99
N ALA A 293 20.57 3.14 -4.04
CA ALA A 293 19.95 4.30 -3.41
C ALA A 293 19.60 4.05 -1.93
N LEU A 294 19.46 2.79 -1.53
CA LEU A 294 19.15 2.39 -0.16
C LEU A 294 20.36 2.56 0.80
N PRO A 295 20.14 2.55 2.11
CA PRO A 295 21.23 2.65 3.10
C PRO A 295 22.32 1.60 2.88
N LYS A 296 23.57 1.94 3.24
CA LYS A 296 24.64 0.95 3.31
C LYS A 296 24.27 -0.13 4.34
N GLY A 297 24.54 -1.39 4.01
CA GLY A 297 24.18 -2.52 4.89
C GLY A 297 22.76 -3.08 4.63
N THR A 298 22.06 -2.58 3.60
CA THR A 298 20.81 -3.23 3.15
C THR A 298 21.04 -4.72 2.86
N ASP A 299 20.28 -5.60 3.53
CA ASP A 299 20.27 -7.04 3.25
C ASP A 299 19.63 -7.28 1.88
N TYR A 300 20.41 -7.72 0.92
CA TYR A 300 19.96 -7.95 -0.46
C TYR A 300 19.94 -9.42 -0.82
N ARG A 301 18.75 -9.93 -1.13
CA ARG A 301 18.56 -11.35 -1.52
C ARG A 301 17.86 -11.47 -2.87
N VAL A 302 18.05 -12.62 -3.52
CA VAL A 302 17.42 -12.94 -4.81
C VAL A 302 16.83 -14.34 -4.74
N ILE A 303 15.52 -14.46 -5.01
CA ILE A 303 14.88 -15.75 -5.16
C ILE A 303 15.06 -16.20 -6.61
N LYS A 304 15.96 -17.18 -6.83
CA LYS A 304 16.24 -17.71 -8.18
C LYS A 304 14.98 -18.29 -8.81
N GLY A 305 14.77 -17.99 -10.08
CA GLY A 305 13.64 -18.54 -10.85
C GLY A 305 12.28 -17.88 -10.57
N ALA A 306 12.14 -17.10 -9.52
CA ALA A 306 10.89 -16.45 -9.16
C ALA A 306 10.65 -15.16 -9.95
N GLY A 307 9.39 -14.90 -10.31
CA GLY A 307 8.93 -13.68 -10.98
C GLY A 307 8.64 -12.54 -10.00
N HIS A 308 7.85 -11.56 -10.46
CA HIS A 308 7.49 -10.36 -9.69
C HIS A 308 6.61 -10.68 -8.47
N CYS A 309 5.65 -11.61 -8.63
CA CYS A 309 4.72 -12.02 -7.58
C CYS A 309 5.28 -13.16 -6.70
N PHE A 310 6.60 -13.18 -6.47
CA PHE A 310 7.19 -14.18 -5.57
C PHE A 310 6.68 -14.10 -4.13
N PRO A 311 6.29 -12.94 -3.57
CA PRO A 311 5.76 -12.91 -2.21
C PRO A 311 4.49 -13.76 -2.03
N GLN A 312 3.75 -13.98 -3.12
CA GLN A 312 2.55 -14.80 -3.15
C GLN A 312 2.81 -16.25 -3.62
N ALA A 313 3.73 -16.42 -4.55
CA ALA A 313 4.00 -17.71 -5.16
C ALA A 313 5.13 -18.50 -4.47
N ARG A 314 5.94 -17.84 -3.68
CA ARG A 314 7.07 -18.39 -2.90
C ARG A 314 7.04 -17.79 -1.49
N THR A 315 5.87 -17.79 -0.86
CA THR A 315 5.62 -17.16 0.44
C THR A 315 6.56 -17.70 1.50
N ASP A 316 6.85 -19.02 1.49
CA ASP A 316 7.80 -19.65 2.41
C ASP A 316 9.17 -18.96 2.39
N LEU A 317 9.75 -18.79 1.20
CA LEU A 317 11.07 -18.15 1.06
C LEU A 317 11.03 -16.67 1.42
N ALA A 318 9.93 -15.96 1.10
CA ALA A 318 9.77 -14.57 1.46
C ALA A 318 9.73 -14.39 2.98
N VAL A 319 9.02 -15.27 3.68
CA VAL A 319 8.93 -15.28 5.15
C VAL A 319 10.26 -15.71 5.76
N GLU A 320 10.87 -16.79 5.29
CA GLU A 320 12.20 -17.25 5.76
C GLU A 320 13.23 -16.11 5.70
N TYR A 321 13.34 -15.43 4.57
CA TYR A 321 14.30 -14.34 4.41
C TYR A 321 13.99 -13.16 5.33
N MET A 322 12.71 -12.84 5.52
CA MET A 322 12.29 -11.81 6.47
C MET A 322 12.64 -12.18 7.90
N LEU A 323 12.36 -13.41 8.33
CA LEU A 323 12.65 -13.89 9.69
C LEU A 323 14.14 -13.92 9.97
N ASP A 324 14.95 -14.33 8.99
CA ASP A 324 16.40 -14.28 9.10
C ASP A 324 16.93 -12.86 9.27
N PHE A 325 16.37 -11.91 8.55
CA PHE A 325 16.75 -10.50 8.64
C PHE A 325 16.35 -9.88 9.99
N LEU A 326 15.30 -10.37 10.63
CA LEU A 326 14.79 -9.83 11.90
C LEU A 326 15.44 -10.44 13.15
N LYS A 327 16.31 -11.44 13.02
CA LYS A 327 17.15 -11.99 14.11
C LYS A 327 18.23 -11.00 14.52
#